data_4b751238262c705ee681d32b03eb7770
#
_entry.id   4b751238262c705ee681d32b03eb7770
#
_cell.length_a   1.000
_cell.length_b   1.000
_cell.length_c   1.000
_cell.angle_alpha   90.00
_cell.angle_beta   90.00
_cell.angle_gamma   90.00
#
_symmetry.space_group_name_H-M   'P 1'
#
loop_
_entity.id
_entity.type
_entity.pdbx_description
1 polymer ?
#
loop_
_entity_poly.entity_id
_entity_poly.type
_entity_poly.pdbx_seq_one_letter_code
_entity_poly.pdbx_strand_id
1 'polypeptide(L)'
;PQDWNLSLKVAGHEELSVVGKSNVSADGLTLAPEVTVTLNGGYVAAAKVNADPKQVTANASFTKNGTQIVDAYAKMVCDGLTDPDNWIVEEEYDWNGDGVIDDTDTYIDPEDHIVDHVKTGEGYVTVMGLKLTLSGDIAKIIQQVNAIADTSTATGSQQEADAYNTNAKAKLAYTADNSTMADVKMQSYSYKDYIYVWNPDTQTGDNQVVTRYDIEPVLEFADGSKIAIEEYVETGFDSLTKTFEDLADAYMDLIDGK
;
A
#
# COMPACT_ATOMS: atom_id res chain seq x y z
N PRO A 1 8.46 -17.96 -20.28
CA PRO A 1 8.87 -17.95 -18.87
C PRO A 1 10.36 -17.68 -18.77
N GLN A 2 10.75 -16.83 -17.84
CA GLN A 2 12.16 -16.59 -17.50
C GLN A 2 12.36 -17.02 -16.06
N ASP A 3 13.16 -18.06 -15.87
CA ASP A 3 13.59 -18.51 -14.55
C ASP A 3 15.02 -18.00 -14.30
N TRP A 4 15.28 -17.49 -13.12
CA TRP A 4 16.60 -17.05 -12.70
C TRP A 4 16.88 -17.48 -11.27
N ASN A 5 18.15 -17.71 -10.99
CA ASN A 5 18.64 -18.10 -9.68
C ASN A 5 19.93 -17.36 -9.36
N LEU A 6 19.99 -16.78 -8.17
CA LEU A 6 21.17 -16.14 -7.60
C LEU A 6 21.49 -16.80 -6.28
N SER A 7 22.76 -17.10 -6.01
CA SER A 7 23.18 -17.57 -4.69
C SER A 7 24.45 -16.86 -4.22
N LEU A 8 24.50 -16.57 -2.94
CA LEU A 8 25.67 -16.06 -2.24
C LEU A 8 26.22 -17.19 -1.34
N LYS A 9 27.53 -17.47 -1.48
CA LYS A 9 28.22 -18.47 -0.64
C LYS A 9 29.39 -17.83 0.06
N VAL A 10 29.51 -18.11 1.36
CA VAL A 10 30.63 -17.68 2.20
C VAL A 10 31.31 -18.94 2.76
N ALA A 11 32.61 -19.06 2.56
CA ALA A 11 33.41 -20.23 2.95
C ALA A 11 32.82 -21.57 2.45
N GLY A 12 32.12 -21.56 1.29
CA GLY A 12 31.51 -22.74 0.69
C GLY A 12 30.10 -23.06 1.19
N HIS A 13 29.57 -22.33 2.17
CA HIS A 13 28.20 -22.47 2.67
C HIS A 13 27.29 -21.46 1.97
N GLU A 14 26.08 -21.89 1.59
CA GLU A 14 25.09 -21.00 1.01
C GLU A 14 24.43 -20.18 2.12
N GLU A 15 24.57 -18.86 2.01
CA GLU A 15 24.03 -17.90 2.97
C GLU A 15 22.75 -17.27 2.47
N LEU A 16 22.62 -17.13 1.15
CA LEU A 16 21.46 -16.56 0.48
C LEU A 16 21.20 -17.30 -0.83
N SER A 17 19.94 -17.63 -1.09
CA SER A 17 19.46 -18.09 -2.40
C SER A 17 18.23 -17.29 -2.80
N VAL A 18 18.22 -16.80 -4.02
CA VAL A 18 17.07 -16.09 -4.61
C VAL A 18 16.65 -16.82 -5.88
N VAL A 19 15.43 -17.30 -5.91
CA VAL A 19 14.83 -17.94 -7.09
C VAL A 19 13.66 -17.10 -7.56
N GLY A 20 13.71 -16.72 -8.82
CA GLY A 20 12.63 -15.97 -9.45
C GLY A 20 12.11 -16.68 -10.68
N LYS A 21 10.81 -16.53 -10.91
CA LYS A 21 10.12 -16.99 -12.11
C LYS A 21 9.23 -15.87 -12.62
N SER A 22 9.17 -15.73 -13.93
CA SER A 22 8.25 -14.80 -14.56
C SER A 22 7.54 -15.51 -15.71
N ASN A 23 6.22 -15.61 -15.60
CA ASN A 23 5.36 -16.12 -16.65
C ASN A 23 4.54 -14.97 -17.21
N VAL A 24 4.67 -14.74 -18.51
CA VAL A 24 3.87 -13.77 -19.27
C VAL A 24 3.17 -14.56 -20.37
N SER A 25 1.86 -14.35 -20.54
CA SER A 25 1.11 -14.95 -21.64
C SER A 25 1.58 -14.44 -22.99
N ALA A 26 1.29 -15.16 -24.07
CA ALA A 26 1.73 -14.80 -25.41
C ALA A 26 1.15 -13.48 -25.92
N ASP A 27 -0.03 -13.09 -25.41
CA ASP A 27 -0.71 -11.82 -25.68
C ASP A 27 -0.26 -10.68 -24.76
N GLY A 28 0.63 -10.96 -23.76
CA GLY A 28 1.09 -9.97 -22.80
C GLY A 28 0.09 -9.60 -21.71
N LEU A 29 -1.15 -10.12 -21.76
CA LEU A 29 -2.23 -9.70 -20.88
C LEU A 29 -2.25 -10.40 -19.52
N THR A 30 -1.51 -11.50 -19.35
CA THR A 30 -1.40 -12.21 -18.06
C THR A 30 0.06 -12.22 -17.61
N LEU A 31 0.26 -11.80 -16.37
CA LEU A 31 1.57 -11.73 -15.73
C LEU A 31 1.53 -12.51 -14.41
N ALA A 32 2.49 -13.41 -14.20
CA ALA A 32 2.59 -14.21 -12.98
C ALA A 32 4.05 -14.32 -12.49
N PRO A 33 4.66 -13.22 -11.99
CA PRO A 33 5.96 -13.27 -11.34
C PRO A 33 5.87 -13.92 -9.96
N GLU A 34 6.93 -14.67 -9.64
CA GLU A 34 7.10 -15.23 -8.30
C GLU A 34 8.58 -15.14 -7.92
N VAL A 35 8.87 -14.83 -6.66
CA VAL A 35 10.21 -14.78 -6.10
C VAL A 35 10.23 -15.47 -4.76
N THR A 36 11.30 -16.25 -4.50
CA THR A 36 11.57 -16.85 -3.21
C THR A 36 13.00 -16.53 -2.81
N VAL A 37 13.16 -16.00 -1.62
CA VAL A 37 14.45 -15.71 -0.99
C VAL A 37 14.61 -16.64 0.20
N THR A 38 15.67 -17.44 0.18
CA THR A 38 16.04 -18.31 1.29
C THR A 38 17.32 -17.80 1.92
N LEU A 39 17.28 -17.56 3.22
CA LEU A 39 18.42 -17.09 4.00
C LEU A 39 18.93 -18.21 4.91
N ASN A 40 20.22 -18.20 5.20
CA ASN A 40 20.78 -19.05 6.23
C ASN A 40 20.04 -18.82 7.57
N GLY A 41 19.97 -19.87 8.42
CA GLY A 41 19.19 -19.78 9.66
C GLY A 41 17.70 -20.14 9.50
N GLY A 42 17.29 -20.64 8.32
CA GLY A 42 15.96 -21.19 8.07
C GLY A 42 14.88 -20.14 7.77
N TYR A 43 15.26 -18.92 7.40
CA TYR A 43 14.31 -17.90 6.98
C TYR A 43 13.99 -18.05 5.48
N VAL A 44 12.72 -17.92 5.14
CA VAL A 44 12.25 -17.90 3.76
C VAL A 44 11.24 -16.79 3.58
N ALA A 45 11.51 -15.89 2.62
CA ALA A 45 10.56 -14.93 2.13
C ALA A 45 10.09 -15.33 0.74
N ALA A 46 8.79 -15.27 0.47
CA ALA A 46 8.23 -15.55 -0.84
C ALA A 46 7.18 -14.50 -1.20
N ALA A 47 7.17 -14.11 -2.47
CA ALA A 47 6.14 -13.24 -3.02
C ALA A 47 5.71 -13.76 -4.39
N LYS A 48 4.42 -13.62 -4.67
CA LYS A 48 3.80 -14.01 -5.93
C LYS A 48 2.72 -13.02 -6.31
N VAL A 49 2.72 -12.60 -7.56
CA VAL A 49 1.65 -11.80 -8.16
C VAL A 49 1.04 -12.60 -9.31
N ASN A 50 -0.27 -12.53 -9.45
CA ASN A 50 -0.96 -12.93 -10.68
C ASN A 50 -1.83 -11.77 -11.10
N ALA A 51 -1.61 -11.30 -12.31
CA ALA A 51 -2.38 -10.23 -12.91
C ALA A 51 -2.98 -10.71 -14.22
N ASP A 52 -4.26 -10.53 -14.37
CA ASP A 52 -5.00 -10.67 -15.61
C ASP A 52 -5.90 -9.43 -15.81
N PRO A 53 -6.51 -9.25 -17.00
CA PRO A 53 -7.31 -8.04 -17.29
C PRO A 53 -8.48 -7.76 -16.35
N LYS A 54 -8.90 -8.72 -15.55
CA LYS A 54 -10.05 -8.60 -14.65
C LYS A 54 -9.69 -8.57 -13.19
N GLN A 55 -8.49 -9.05 -12.85
CA GLN A 55 -8.06 -9.10 -11.45
C GLN A 55 -6.55 -9.13 -11.30
N VAL A 56 -6.12 -8.59 -10.18
CA VAL A 56 -4.75 -8.72 -9.69
C VAL A 56 -4.80 -9.38 -8.33
N THR A 57 -3.98 -10.42 -8.12
CA THR A 57 -3.78 -11.02 -6.80
C THR A 57 -2.30 -10.97 -6.43
N ALA A 58 -2.02 -10.68 -5.17
CA ALA A 58 -0.68 -10.71 -4.60
C ALA A 58 -0.67 -11.55 -3.33
N ASN A 59 0.38 -12.33 -3.16
CA ASN A 59 0.64 -13.10 -1.94
C ASN A 59 2.07 -12.80 -1.50
N ALA A 60 2.29 -12.66 -0.20
CA ALA A 60 3.61 -12.56 0.39
C ALA A 60 3.66 -13.36 1.69
N SER A 61 4.78 -14.00 1.95
CA SER A 61 4.96 -14.76 3.17
C SER A 61 6.40 -14.66 3.68
N PHE A 62 6.53 -14.74 5.00
CA PHE A 62 7.81 -14.83 5.67
C PHE A 62 7.74 -15.90 6.75
N THR A 63 8.67 -16.85 6.70
CA THR A 63 8.71 -17.99 7.62
C THR A 63 10.09 -18.15 8.23
N LYS A 64 10.15 -18.77 9.41
CA LYS A 64 11.38 -19.26 10.04
C LYS A 64 11.24 -20.73 10.38
N ASN A 65 12.11 -21.57 9.83
CA ASN A 65 12.07 -23.03 10.03
C ASN A 65 10.68 -23.62 9.73
N GLY A 66 10.00 -23.09 8.70
CA GLY A 66 8.65 -23.49 8.31
C GLY A 66 7.53 -22.91 9.18
N THR A 67 7.85 -22.18 10.25
CA THR A 67 6.83 -21.47 11.06
C THR A 67 6.51 -20.12 10.42
N GLN A 68 5.23 -19.85 10.17
CA GLN A 68 4.75 -18.59 9.59
C GLN A 68 4.95 -17.45 10.58
N ILE A 69 5.64 -16.38 10.12
CA ILE A 69 5.80 -15.11 10.85
C ILE A 69 4.88 -14.07 10.25
N VAL A 70 4.92 -13.93 8.92
CA VAL A 70 4.05 -13.00 8.17
C VAL A 70 3.39 -13.78 7.04
N ASP A 71 2.11 -13.54 6.83
CA ASP A 71 1.34 -14.01 5.69
C ASP A 71 0.42 -12.87 5.22
N ALA A 72 0.47 -12.56 3.94
CA ALA A 72 -0.30 -11.48 3.35
C ALA A 72 -0.91 -11.90 2.02
N TYR A 73 -2.11 -11.43 1.79
CA TYR A 73 -2.86 -11.60 0.55
C TYR A 73 -3.56 -10.31 0.19
N ALA A 74 -3.56 -9.98 -1.08
CA ALA A 74 -4.37 -8.91 -1.63
C ALA A 74 -4.99 -9.35 -2.95
N LYS A 75 -6.20 -8.87 -3.22
CA LYS A 75 -6.89 -9.05 -4.49
C LYS A 75 -7.61 -7.77 -4.85
N MET A 76 -7.43 -7.34 -6.09
CA MET A 76 -8.22 -6.29 -6.73
C MET A 76 -8.99 -6.88 -7.88
N VAL A 77 -10.26 -6.51 -8.01
CA VAL A 77 -11.09 -6.80 -9.18
C VAL A 77 -11.19 -5.53 -10.00
N CYS A 78 -10.90 -5.65 -11.29
CA CYS A 78 -10.83 -4.54 -12.21
C CYS A 78 -11.79 -4.76 -13.38
N ASP A 79 -12.11 -3.67 -14.09
CA ASP A 79 -12.71 -3.72 -15.42
C ASP A 79 -11.86 -2.88 -16.39
N GLY A 80 -11.88 -3.24 -17.65
CA GLY A 80 -11.21 -2.45 -18.69
C GLY A 80 -9.69 -2.56 -18.77
N LEU A 81 -9.03 -3.38 -17.92
CA LEU A 81 -7.59 -3.63 -18.00
C LEU A 81 -7.19 -4.52 -19.21
N THR A 82 -8.11 -4.73 -20.15
CA THR A 82 -7.88 -5.54 -21.36
C THR A 82 -7.11 -4.81 -22.46
N ASP A 83 -7.03 -3.49 -22.37
CA ASP A 83 -6.37 -2.66 -23.36
C ASP A 83 -5.36 -1.75 -22.64
N PRO A 84 -4.04 -1.99 -22.81
CA PRO A 84 -3.02 -1.14 -22.22
C PRO A 84 -3.14 0.34 -22.63
N ASP A 85 -3.68 0.61 -23.81
CA ASP A 85 -3.87 1.97 -24.31
C ASP A 85 -4.94 2.74 -23.51
N ASN A 86 -5.80 2.01 -22.77
CA ASN A 86 -6.76 2.63 -21.83
C ASN A 86 -6.18 2.89 -20.43
N TRP A 87 -4.97 2.44 -20.14
CA TRP A 87 -4.32 2.64 -18.84
C TRP A 87 -3.48 3.92 -18.79
N ILE A 88 -3.17 4.43 -19.97
CA ILE A 88 -2.33 5.59 -20.16
C ILE A 88 -3.18 6.57 -20.96
N VAL A 89 -3.81 7.53 -20.29
CA VAL A 89 -4.40 8.68 -20.98
C VAL A 89 -3.30 9.72 -21.09
N GLU A 90 -2.97 10.06 -22.30
CA GLU A 90 -2.12 11.20 -22.59
C GLU A 90 -2.97 12.46 -22.33
N GLU A 91 -2.72 13.18 -21.25
CA GLU A 91 -3.30 14.51 -21.05
C GLU A 91 -2.49 15.51 -21.86
N GLU A 92 -3.14 16.08 -22.88
CA GLU A 92 -2.60 17.18 -23.65
C GLU A 92 -2.78 18.48 -22.85
N TYR A 93 -1.73 18.93 -22.20
CA TYR A 93 -1.69 20.19 -21.45
C TYR A 93 -0.49 21.02 -21.89
N ASP A 94 -0.70 22.31 -22.22
CA ASP A 94 0.39 23.24 -22.57
C ASP A 94 1.34 23.43 -21.37
N TRP A 95 2.30 22.53 -21.23
CA TRP A 95 3.26 22.50 -20.12
C TRP A 95 4.34 23.57 -20.23
N ASN A 96 4.73 23.91 -21.47
CA ASN A 96 5.79 24.87 -21.71
C ASN A 96 5.25 26.31 -21.80
N GLY A 97 3.92 26.49 -21.89
CA GLY A 97 3.23 27.78 -21.89
C GLY A 97 3.41 28.57 -23.19
N ASP A 98 3.70 27.88 -24.31
CA ASP A 98 3.91 28.54 -25.61
C ASP A 98 2.60 28.78 -26.39
N GLY A 99 1.50 28.24 -25.89
CA GLY A 99 0.16 28.36 -26.46
C GLY A 99 -0.14 27.38 -27.59
N VAL A 100 0.72 26.34 -27.79
CA VAL A 100 0.55 25.27 -28.76
C VAL A 100 0.67 23.96 -28.02
N ILE A 101 -0.35 23.11 -28.03
CA ILE A 101 -0.28 21.75 -27.49
C ILE A 101 0.34 20.85 -28.56
N ASP A 102 1.53 20.30 -28.31
CA ASP A 102 2.24 19.40 -29.20
C ASP A 102 2.97 18.26 -28.43
N ASP A 103 3.75 17.44 -29.13
CA ASP A 103 4.47 16.30 -28.56
C ASP A 103 5.43 16.65 -27.39
N THR A 104 5.72 17.95 -27.17
CA THR A 104 6.55 18.42 -26.05
C THR A 104 5.74 18.69 -24.78
N ASP A 105 4.42 18.68 -24.88
CA ASP A 105 3.46 19.00 -23.83
C ASP A 105 2.74 17.77 -23.28
N THR A 106 2.99 16.60 -23.86
CA THR A 106 2.35 15.36 -23.44
C THR A 106 2.86 14.93 -22.07
N TYR A 107 1.97 14.87 -21.08
CA TYR A 107 2.22 14.31 -19.76
C TYR A 107 1.46 13.01 -19.60
N ILE A 108 2.18 11.96 -19.21
CA ILE A 108 1.58 10.66 -18.90
C ILE A 108 1.49 10.57 -17.38
N ASP A 109 0.30 10.64 -16.82
CA ASP A 109 0.04 10.31 -15.43
C ASP A 109 -0.66 8.94 -15.33
N PRO A 110 0.11 7.86 -15.11
CA PRO A 110 -0.46 6.53 -15.04
C PRO A 110 -1.25 6.27 -13.75
N GLU A 111 -1.13 7.12 -12.72
CA GLU A 111 -1.74 6.86 -11.42
C GLU A 111 -3.25 7.13 -11.42
N ASP A 112 -3.72 8.17 -12.10
CA ASP A 112 -5.12 8.58 -12.06
C ASP A 112 -6.07 7.63 -12.78
N HIS A 113 -5.59 6.85 -13.77
CA HIS A 113 -6.46 6.02 -14.61
C HIS A 113 -6.60 4.57 -14.15
N ILE A 114 -5.59 4.01 -13.47
CA ILE A 114 -5.68 2.66 -12.89
C ILE A 114 -6.79 2.60 -11.85
N VAL A 115 -6.97 3.66 -11.07
CA VAL A 115 -7.95 3.77 -10.00
C VAL A 115 -9.38 3.73 -10.54
N ASP A 116 -9.64 4.31 -11.71
CA ASP A 116 -10.97 4.31 -12.35
C ASP A 116 -11.43 2.91 -12.78
N HIS A 117 -10.48 2.00 -13.00
CA HIS A 117 -10.76 0.63 -13.39
C HIS A 117 -10.88 -0.35 -12.22
N VAL A 118 -10.51 0.04 -11.00
CA VAL A 118 -10.64 -0.80 -9.80
C VAL A 118 -12.07 -0.78 -9.27
N LYS A 119 -12.70 -1.94 -9.16
CA LYS A 119 -14.06 -2.07 -8.63
C LYS A 119 -14.08 -2.43 -7.16
N THR A 120 -13.42 -3.51 -6.80
CA THR A 120 -13.38 -3.99 -5.41
C THR A 120 -11.99 -4.42 -5.03
N GLY A 121 -11.69 -4.32 -3.74
CA GLY A 121 -10.47 -4.84 -3.15
C GLY A 121 -10.77 -5.69 -1.93
N GLU A 122 -9.95 -6.72 -1.72
CA GLU A 122 -9.94 -7.51 -0.50
C GLU A 122 -8.52 -7.96 -0.17
N GLY A 123 -8.25 -8.16 1.10
CA GLY A 123 -6.96 -8.66 1.51
C GLY A 123 -6.85 -8.93 3.00
N TYR A 124 -5.72 -9.48 3.37
CA TYR A 124 -5.35 -9.62 4.76
C TYR A 124 -3.84 -9.58 4.95
N VAL A 125 -3.45 -9.23 6.16
CA VAL A 125 -2.10 -9.45 6.67
C VAL A 125 -2.19 -10.16 8.03
N THR A 126 -1.38 -11.21 8.20
CA THR A 126 -1.25 -11.95 9.45
C THR A 126 0.16 -11.77 9.98
N VAL A 127 0.27 -11.33 11.23
CA VAL A 127 1.55 -11.13 11.92
C VAL A 127 1.37 -11.50 13.39
N MET A 128 2.26 -12.35 13.92
CA MET A 128 2.35 -12.67 15.35
C MET A 128 1.02 -13.04 16.02
N GLY A 129 0.19 -13.81 15.32
CA GLY A 129 -1.09 -14.28 15.88
C GLY A 129 -2.24 -13.28 15.70
N LEU A 130 -2.02 -12.13 15.07
CA LEU A 130 -3.04 -11.18 14.68
C LEU A 130 -3.26 -11.23 13.18
N LYS A 131 -4.49 -11.01 12.76
CA LYS A 131 -4.90 -10.93 11.36
C LYS A 131 -5.73 -9.67 11.13
N LEU A 132 -5.18 -8.75 10.35
CA LEU A 132 -5.92 -7.63 9.79
C LEU A 132 -6.53 -8.06 8.47
N THR A 133 -7.85 -7.94 8.33
CA THR A 133 -8.56 -8.19 7.07
C THR A 133 -9.20 -6.90 6.60
N LEU A 134 -9.23 -6.71 5.29
CA LEU A 134 -9.93 -5.58 4.66
C LEU A 134 -10.67 -6.05 3.41
N SER A 135 -11.78 -5.39 3.11
CA SER A 135 -12.51 -5.55 1.85
C SER A 135 -13.34 -4.30 1.58
N GLY A 136 -13.53 -3.93 0.31
CA GLY A 136 -14.31 -2.73 -0.01
C GLY A 136 -14.71 -2.61 -1.47
N ASP A 137 -15.71 -1.78 -1.69
CA ASP A 137 -16.15 -1.29 -3.00
C ASP A 137 -15.36 0.00 -3.30
N ILE A 138 -14.19 -0.17 -3.92
CA ILE A 138 -13.24 0.91 -4.17
C ILE A 138 -13.85 1.94 -5.13
N ALA A 139 -14.57 1.49 -6.16
CA ALA A 139 -15.23 2.37 -7.11
C ALA A 139 -16.22 3.33 -6.43
N LYS A 140 -16.98 2.83 -5.43
CA LYS A 140 -17.90 3.71 -4.68
C LYS A 140 -17.18 4.65 -3.73
N ILE A 141 -16.09 4.21 -3.10
CA ILE A 141 -15.27 5.08 -2.26
C ILE A 141 -14.78 6.26 -3.09
N ILE A 142 -14.13 5.99 -4.23
CA ILE A 142 -13.61 7.00 -5.14
C ILE A 142 -14.72 7.95 -5.61
N GLN A 143 -15.84 7.39 -6.07
CA GLN A 143 -16.98 8.19 -6.50
C GLN A 143 -17.48 9.16 -5.42
N GLN A 144 -17.56 8.69 -4.16
CA GLN A 144 -18.03 9.51 -3.05
C GLN A 144 -17.00 10.55 -2.63
N VAL A 145 -15.71 10.18 -2.58
CA VAL A 145 -14.62 11.09 -2.23
C VAL A 145 -14.46 12.19 -3.29
N ASN A 146 -14.50 11.86 -4.57
CA ASN A 146 -14.43 12.83 -5.67
C ASN A 146 -15.63 13.80 -5.71
N ALA A 147 -16.74 13.45 -5.08
CA ALA A 147 -17.90 14.35 -4.95
C ALA A 147 -17.77 15.37 -3.80
N ILE A 148 -16.74 15.25 -2.94
CA ILE A 148 -16.49 16.17 -1.84
C ILE A 148 -15.76 17.39 -2.37
N ALA A 149 -16.32 18.58 -2.12
CA ALA A 149 -15.75 19.84 -2.63
C ALA A 149 -14.38 20.18 -2.04
N ASP A 150 -14.14 19.83 -0.77
CA ASP A 150 -12.87 20.10 -0.06
C ASP A 150 -12.74 19.17 1.14
N THR A 151 -11.89 18.15 1.04
CA THR A 151 -11.62 17.18 2.10
C THR A 151 -10.82 17.77 3.27
N SER A 152 -10.13 18.89 3.08
CA SER A 152 -9.32 19.54 4.12
C SER A 152 -10.14 20.30 5.18
N THR A 153 -11.47 20.34 5.03
CA THR A 153 -12.41 20.93 5.99
C THR A 153 -12.95 19.89 6.99
N ALA A 154 -13.46 20.35 8.15
CA ALA A 154 -14.07 19.47 9.13
C ALA A 154 -15.24 18.65 8.57
N THR A 155 -16.04 19.25 7.68
CA THR A 155 -17.17 18.55 7.05
C THR A 155 -16.69 17.60 5.97
N GLY A 156 -15.74 18.03 5.13
CA GLY A 156 -15.22 17.22 4.03
C GLY A 156 -14.46 15.98 4.52
N SER A 157 -13.57 16.12 5.49
CA SER A 157 -12.86 14.97 6.06
C SER A 157 -13.80 13.98 6.77
N GLN A 158 -14.88 14.47 7.41
CA GLN A 158 -15.91 13.57 7.95
C GLN A 158 -16.66 12.83 6.85
N GLN A 159 -17.03 13.50 5.75
CA GLN A 159 -17.67 12.87 4.60
C GLN A 159 -16.75 11.83 3.94
N GLU A 160 -15.47 12.11 3.88
CA GLU A 160 -14.46 11.18 3.39
C GLU A 160 -14.37 9.94 4.29
N ALA A 161 -14.24 10.11 5.61
CA ALA A 161 -14.26 9.00 6.58
C ALA A 161 -15.54 8.15 6.45
N ASP A 162 -16.70 8.80 6.27
CA ASP A 162 -18.00 8.12 6.10
C ASP A 162 -18.06 7.33 4.79
N ALA A 163 -17.45 7.83 3.70
CA ALA A 163 -17.35 7.11 2.43
C ALA A 163 -16.58 5.79 2.58
N TYR A 164 -15.44 5.81 3.27
CA TYR A 164 -14.67 4.60 3.58
C TYR A 164 -15.46 3.67 4.51
N ASN A 165 -15.99 4.16 5.61
CA ASN A 165 -16.69 3.35 6.62
C ASN A 165 -17.97 2.69 6.09
N THR A 166 -18.59 3.29 5.08
CA THR A 166 -19.81 2.76 4.45
C THR A 166 -19.49 1.68 3.43
N ASN A 167 -18.42 1.87 2.64
CA ASN A 167 -18.13 1.03 1.48
C ASN A 167 -16.98 0.04 1.71
N ALA A 168 -16.26 0.14 2.84
CA ALA A 168 -15.22 -0.80 3.23
C ALA A 168 -15.52 -1.44 4.58
N LYS A 169 -14.93 -2.62 4.79
CA LYS A 169 -14.91 -3.32 6.08
C LYS A 169 -13.49 -3.76 6.35
N ALA A 170 -13.01 -3.42 7.52
CA ALA A 170 -11.72 -3.88 8.00
C ALA A 170 -11.81 -4.26 9.48
N LYS A 171 -11.09 -5.30 9.87
CA LYS A 171 -11.08 -5.78 11.25
C LYS A 171 -9.76 -6.41 11.61
N LEU A 172 -9.38 -6.25 12.87
CA LEU A 172 -8.30 -6.96 13.51
C LEU A 172 -8.88 -8.13 14.32
N ALA A 173 -8.32 -9.32 14.14
CA ALA A 173 -8.79 -10.55 14.80
C ALA A 173 -7.60 -11.40 15.29
N TYR A 174 -7.84 -12.26 16.25
CA TYR A 174 -6.86 -13.28 16.66
C TYR A 174 -6.87 -14.44 15.64
N THR A 175 -5.68 -14.95 15.27
CA THR A 175 -5.58 -16.09 14.35
C THR A 175 -5.98 -17.40 14.98
N ALA A 176 -5.90 -17.51 16.32
CA ALA A 176 -6.14 -18.75 17.06
C ALA A 176 -7.60 -19.23 16.96
N ASP A 177 -8.56 -18.31 16.98
CA ASP A 177 -10.00 -18.60 17.00
C ASP A 177 -10.83 -17.69 16.08
N ASN A 178 -10.19 -16.79 15.33
CA ASN A 178 -10.80 -15.76 14.50
C ASN A 178 -11.76 -14.80 15.25
N SER A 179 -11.63 -14.72 16.58
CA SER A 179 -12.41 -13.73 17.35
C SER A 179 -11.96 -12.32 17.00
N THR A 180 -12.94 -11.43 16.78
CA THR A 180 -12.65 -10.02 16.46
C THR A 180 -12.11 -9.34 17.71
N MET A 181 -10.96 -8.70 17.58
CA MET A 181 -10.33 -7.86 18.58
C MET A 181 -10.81 -6.42 18.48
N ALA A 182 -10.82 -5.87 17.27
CA ALA A 182 -11.27 -4.51 16.98
C ALA A 182 -11.78 -4.40 15.54
N ASP A 183 -12.72 -3.51 15.30
CA ASP A 183 -13.06 -3.02 13.98
C ASP A 183 -12.11 -1.88 13.59
N VAL A 184 -11.76 -1.79 12.31
CA VAL A 184 -10.99 -0.66 11.77
C VAL A 184 -11.97 0.34 11.18
N LYS A 185 -11.85 1.59 11.58
CA LYS A 185 -12.67 2.71 11.10
C LYS A 185 -11.79 3.86 10.66
N MET A 186 -12.20 4.56 9.62
CA MET A 186 -11.62 5.86 9.31
C MET A 186 -12.25 6.91 10.22
N GLN A 187 -11.43 7.79 10.78
CA GLN A 187 -11.83 8.87 11.67
C GLN A 187 -11.23 10.18 11.19
N SER A 188 -12.07 11.22 11.11
CA SER A 188 -11.58 12.57 10.86
C SER A 188 -10.84 13.11 12.10
N TYR A 189 -9.69 13.73 11.87
CA TYR A 189 -8.94 14.44 12.91
C TYR A 189 -8.48 15.81 12.41
N SER A 190 -8.03 16.68 13.32
CA SER A 190 -7.53 18.00 12.97
C SER A 190 -6.09 18.18 13.41
N TYR A 191 -5.32 18.88 12.60
CA TYR A 191 -3.95 19.24 12.90
C TYR A 191 -3.66 20.70 12.59
N LYS A 192 -2.54 21.22 13.08
CA LYS A 192 -2.07 22.58 12.79
C LYS A 192 -1.08 22.51 11.64
N ASP A 193 -1.30 23.36 10.66
CA ASP A 193 -0.43 23.53 9.51
C ASP A 193 0.02 24.99 9.42
N TYR A 194 1.14 25.24 8.73
CA TYR A 194 1.70 26.57 8.53
C TYR A 194 1.64 26.92 7.05
N ILE A 195 0.84 27.92 6.71
CA ILE A 195 0.78 28.45 5.34
C ILE A 195 1.50 29.80 5.28
N TYR A 196 2.28 29.98 4.22
CA TYR A 196 2.91 31.27 3.95
C TYR A 196 1.92 32.15 3.19
N VAL A 197 1.53 33.28 3.79
CA VAL A 197 0.61 34.24 3.19
C VAL A 197 1.39 35.48 2.78
N TRP A 198 1.45 35.70 1.47
CA TRP A 198 2.07 36.92 0.91
C TRP A 198 1.08 38.05 0.89
N ASN A 199 1.49 39.24 1.40
CA ASN A 199 0.74 40.49 1.29
C ASN A 199 1.35 41.37 0.20
N PRO A 200 0.70 41.54 -0.95
CA PRO A 200 1.23 42.31 -2.07
C PRO A 200 1.34 43.80 -1.77
N ASP A 201 0.51 44.35 -0.87
CA ASP A 201 0.51 45.77 -0.53
C ASP A 201 1.72 46.20 0.29
N THR A 202 2.16 45.31 1.20
CA THR A 202 3.33 45.57 2.05
C THR A 202 4.60 44.92 1.51
N GLN A 203 4.51 44.07 0.47
CA GLN A 203 5.60 43.25 -0.09
C GLN A 203 6.30 42.40 0.99
N THR A 204 5.53 41.94 1.95
CA THR A 204 5.98 41.04 3.02
C THR A 204 5.09 39.82 3.09
N GLY A 205 5.64 38.71 3.58
CA GLY A 205 4.87 37.51 3.85
C GLY A 205 5.09 37.04 5.29
N ASP A 206 4.11 36.35 5.83
CA ASP A 206 4.16 35.76 7.17
C ASP A 206 3.58 34.35 7.18
N ASN A 207 4.10 33.51 8.08
CA ASN A 207 3.55 32.18 8.31
C ASN A 207 2.32 32.28 9.22
N GLN A 208 1.19 31.87 8.72
CA GLN A 208 -0.05 31.78 9.47
C GLN A 208 -0.33 30.33 9.85
N VAL A 209 -0.77 30.13 11.11
CA VAL A 209 -1.24 28.84 11.58
C VAL A 209 -2.68 28.63 11.15
N VAL A 210 -2.93 27.60 10.37
CA VAL A 210 -4.28 27.18 9.96
C VAL A 210 -4.63 25.84 10.61
N THR A 211 -5.91 25.56 10.79
CA THR A 211 -6.37 24.22 11.18
C THR A 211 -6.78 23.51 9.91
N ARG A 212 -6.17 22.35 9.65
CA ARG A 212 -6.56 21.43 8.58
C ARG A 212 -7.16 20.17 9.18
N TYR A 213 -7.86 19.45 8.34
CA TYR A 213 -8.50 18.19 8.70
C TYR A 213 -8.03 17.12 7.72
N ASP A 214 -7.96 15.89 8.22
CA ASP A 214 -7.57 14.70 7.46
C ASP A 214 -8.27 13.49 8.07
N ILE A 215 -8.08 12.31 7.51
CA ILE A 215 -8.60 11.05 8.02
C ILE A 215 -7.47 10.12 8.44
N GLU A 216 -7.71 9.33 9.48
CA GLU A 216 -6.79 8.30 9.95
C GLU A 216 -7.53 6.98 10.23
N PRO A 217 -6.88 5.83 10.03
CA PRO A 217 -7.44 4.56 10.45
C PRO A 217 -7.26 4.35 11.96
N VAL A 218 -8.36 4.06 12.66
CA VAL A 218 -8.38 3.75 14.09
C VAL A 218 -8.91 2.35 14.35
N LEU A 219 -8.39 1.70 15.38
CA LEU A 219 -8.94 0.47 15.95
C LEU A 219 -10.04 0.86 16.96
N GLU A 220 -11.26 0.39 16.72
CA GLU A 220 -12.39 0.56 17.65
C GLU A 220 -12.68 -0.76 18.35
N PHE A 221 -12.43 -0.81 19.65
CA PHE A 221 -12.62 -2.00 20.48
C PHE A 221 -14.07 -2.14 20.95
N ALA A 222 -14.44 -3.33 21.42
CA ALA A 222 -15.80 -3.64 21.87
C ALA A 222 -16.29 -2.78 23.05
N ASP A 223 -15.39 -2.20 23.83
CA ASP A 223 -15.70 -1.27 24.92
C ASP A 223 -15.86 0.20 24.46
N GLY A 224 -15.72 0.45 23.14
CA GLY A 224 -15.81 1.77 22.53
C GLY A 224 -14.52 2.59 22.60
N SER A 225 -13.45 2.06 23.19
CA SER A 225 -12.13 2.71 23.14
C SER A 225 -11.56 2.69 21.73
N LYS A 226 -10.74 3.69 21.40
CA LYS A 226 -10.10 3.84 20.09
C LYS A 226 -8.62 4.15 20.25
N ILE A 227 -7.84 3.64 19.31
CA ILE A 227 -6.42 3.94 19.16
C ILE A 227 -6.08 4.04 17.66
N ALA A 228 -5.24 4.98 17.25
CA ALA A 228 -4.72 5.03 15.88
C ALA A 228 -3.95 3.73 15.56
N ILE A 229 -4.11 3.22 14.34
CA ILE A 229 -3.39 1.98 13.96
C ILE A 229 -1.88 2.18 14.04
N GLU A 230 -1.39 3.36 13.64
CA GLU A 230 0.03 3.69 13.71
C GLU A 230 0.57 3.56 15.14
N GLU A 231 -0.10 4.20 16.11
CA GLU A 231 0.26 4.13 17.54
C GLU A 231 0.21 2.68 18.07
N TYR A 232 -0.80 1.91 17.66
CA TYR A 232 -0.92 0.50 18.05
C TYR A 232 0.23 -0.35 17.51
N VAL A 233 0.60 -0.13 16.24
CA VAL A 233 1.70 -0.86 15.57
C VAL A 233 3.03 -0.48 16.19
N GLU A 234 3.31 0.80 16.37
CA GLU A 234 4.55 1.28 16.99
C GLU A 234 4.78 0.66 18.38
N THR A 235 3.74 0.63 19.22
CA THR A 235 3.87 0.09 20.58
C THR A 235 3.85 -1.44 20.64
N GLY A 236 3.16 -2.10 19.69
CA GLY A 236 2.92 -3.54 19.70
C GLY A 236 3.97 -4.38 18.94
N PHE A 237 4.66 -3.79 17.98
CA PHE A 237 5.53 -4.52 17.04
C PHE A 237 7.02 -4.10 17.07
N ASP A 238 7.44 -3.27 18.01
CA ASP A 238 8.85 -2.84 18.16
C ASP A 238 9.84 -4.00 18.13
N SER A 239 9.51 -5.13 18.77
CA SER A 239 10.38 -6.31 18.80
C SER A 239 10.50 -6.98 17.43
N LEU A 240 9.44 -6.93 16.60
CA LEU A 240 9.45 -7.48 15.25
C LEU A 240 10.27 -6.58 14.31
N THR A 241 10.06 -5.27 14.38
CA THR A 241 10.83 -4.27 13.61
C THR A 241 12.32 -4.44 13.90
N LYS A 242 12.69 -4.52 15.17
CA LYS A 242 14.08 -4.76 15.58
C LYS A 242 14.63 -6.10 15.04
N THR A 243 13.84 -7.15 15.01
CA THR A 243 14.27 -8.45 14.44
C THR A 243 14.57 -8.34 12.95
N PHE A 244 13.78 -7.58 12.20
CA PHE A 244 14.04 -7.34 10.77
C PHE A 244 15.26 -6.45 10.54
N GLU A 245 15.45 -5.41 11.34
CA GLU A 245 16.64 -4.54 11.30
C GLU A 245 17.90 -5.34 11.60
N ASP A 246 17.95 -6.09 12.71
CA ASP A 246 19.09 -6.92 13.10
C ASP A 246 19.42 -7.97 12.01
N LEU A 247 18.39 -8.52 11.33
CA LEU A 247 18.58 -9.46 10.22
C LEU A 247 19.16 -8.76 8.97
N ALA A 248 18.63 -7.60 8.62
CA ALA A 248 19.12 -6.80 7.49
C ALA A 248 20.58 -6.38 7.70
N ASP A 249 20.91 -5.88 8.87
CA ASP A 249 22.27 -5.46 9.24
C ASP A 249 23.25 -6.64 9.15
N ALA A 250 22.88 -7.82 9.66
CA ALA A 250 23.73 -9.01 9.58
C ALA A 250 24.01 -9.42 8.13
N TYR A 251 23.05 -9.26 7.21
CA TYR A 251 23.26 -9.55 5.79
C TYR A 251 24.03 -8.46 5.06
N MET A 252 23.85 -7.19 5.42
CA MET A 252 24.65 -6.09 4.88
C MET A 252 26.12 -6.23 5.28
N ASP A 253 26.42 -6.56 6.54
CA ASP A 253 27.78 -6.82 7.02
C ASP A 253 28.41 -8.00 6.27
N LEU A 254 27.65 -9.06 5.97
CA LEU A 254 28.11 -10.20 5.19
C LEU A 254 28.47 -9.82 3.74
N ILE A 255 27.66 -8.95 3.11
CA ILE A 255 27.90 -8.44 1.75
C ILE A 255 29.13 -7.52 1.72
N ASP A 256 29.29 -6.68 2.72
CA ASP A 256 30.42 -5.75 2.88
C ASP A 256 31.72 -6.46 3.32
N GLY A 257 31.67 -7.75 3.64
CA GLY A 257 32.84 -8.55 4.06
C GLY A 257 33.38 -8.19 5.44
N LYS A 258 32.51 -7.74 6.34
CA LYS A 258 32.85 -7.44 7.74
C LYS A 258 32.65 -8.65 8.65
#